data_920b210b5ee370550afe6ec9a9986d7d
#
_entry.id   920b210b5ee370550afe6ec9a9986d7d
#
_cell.length_a   1.000
_cell.length_b   1.000
_cell.length_c   1.000
_cell.angle_alpha   90.00
_cell.angle_beta   90.00
_cell.angle_gamma   90.00
#
_symmetry.space_group_name_H-M   'P 1'
#
loop_
_entity.id
_entity.type
_entity.pdbx_description
1 polymer ?
#
loop_
_entity_poly.entity_id
_entity_poly.type
_entity_poly.pdbx_seq_one_letter_code
_entity_poly.pdbx_strand_id
1 'polypeptide(L)'
;MIKHIVMWNVRGETSQQKKESAMLVKTAFESLSGKIRGLARLEVGLDISAVDYACDVVLYAEFESQESLEAYASHPEHLRVKEIVGDVRIARHQVDYIQASCTA
;
A
#
# COMPACT_ATOMS: atom_id res chain seq x y z
N MET A 1 6.46 13.40 -10.15
CA MET A 1 6.16 12.17 -9.38
C MET A 1 4.68 11.91 -9.30
N ILE A 2 4.29 10.66 -9.43
CA ILE A 2 2.94 10.20 -9.16
C ILE A 2 2.89 9.69 -7.73
N LYS A 3 1.94 10.18 -6.96
CA LYS A 3 1.69 9.70 -5.60
C LYS A 3 0.58 8.66 -5.64
N HIS A 4 0.84 7.50 -5.09
CA HIS A 4 -0.09 6.37 -5.08
C HIS A 4 -0.39 6.03 -3.62
N ILE A 5 -1.63 6.22 -3.20
CA ILE A 5 -2.04 5.97 -1.82
C ILE A 5 -3.16 4.95 -1.83
N VAL A 6 -2.97 3.86 -1.10
CA VAL A 6 -3.99 2.84 -0.93
C VAL A 6 -4.17 2.59 0.55
N MET A 7 -5.42 2.47 0.97
CA MET A 7 -5.75 2.15 2.36
C MET A 7 -6.62 0.91 2.38
N TRP A 8 -6.38 0.04 3.36
CA TRP A 8 -7.14 -1.19 3.51
C TRP A 8 -7.64 -1.37 4.92
N ASN A 9 -8.80 -2.03 5.02
CA ASN A 9 -9.20 -2.70 6.25
C ASN A 9 -8.77 -4.15 6.14
N VAL A 10 -8.44 -4.76 7.27
CA VAL A 10 -7.95 -6.13 7.31
C VAL A 10 -8.84 -7.00 8.19
N ARG A 11 -8.79 -8.32 7.95
CA ARG A 11 -9.55 -9.29 8.70
C ARG A 11 -9.03 -9.45 10.12
N GLY A 12 -9.94 -9.75 11.03
CA GLY A 12 -9.64 -10.10 12.40
C GLY A 12 -10.85 -9.87 13.28
N GLU A 13 -11.16 -10.83 14.13
CA GLU A 13 -12.25 -10.72 15.11
C GLU A 13 -11.78 -10.07 16.40
N THR A 14 -10.47 -10.13 16.67
CA THR A 14 -9.85 -9.52 17.84
C THR A 14 -8.83 -8.49 17.41
N SER A 15 -8.48 -7.59 18.33
CA SER A 15 -7.42 -6.60 18.09
C SER A 15 -6.10 -7.27 17.71
N GLN A 16 -5.78 -8.40 18.34
CA GLN A 16 -4.54 -9.13 18.05
C GLN A 16 -4.56 -9.72 16.65
N GLN A 17 -5.68 -10.30 16.22
CA GLN A 17 -5.82 -10.86 14.89
C GLN A 17 -5.70 -9.78 13.82
N LYS A 18 -6.33 -8.62 14.03
CA LYS A 18 -6.21 -7.49 13.12
C LYS A 18 -4.77 -7.00 13.02
N LYS A 19 -4.06 -6.94 14.14
CA LYS A 19 -2.67 -6.53 14.17
C LYS A 19 -1.80 -7.49 13.36
N GLU A 20 -2.02 -8.79 13.50
CA GLU A 20 -1.29 -9.81 12.73
C GLU A 20 -1.55 -9.69 11.24
N SER A 21 -2.81 -9.49 10.84
CA SER A 21 -3.17 -9.27 9.45
C SER A 21 -2.53 -8.01 8.88
N ALA A 22 -2.56 -6.91 9.65
CA ALA A 22 -1.94 -5.66 9.26
C ALA A 22 -0.42 -5.80 9.08
N MET A 23 0.24 -6.52 9.98
CA MET A 23 1.68 -6.78 9.88
C MET A 23 2.02 -7.64 8.68
N LEU A 24 1.19 -8.60 8.34
CA LEU A 24 1.37 -9.41 7.13
C LEU A 24 1.36 -8.52 5.89
N VAL A 25 0.37 -7.63 5.78
CA VAL A 25 0.25 -6.69 4.67
C VAL A 25 1.48 -5.78 4.61
N LYS A 26 1.87 -5.22 5.75
CA LYS A 26 3.03 -4.33 5.83
C LYS A 26 4.31 -5.02 5.36
N THR A 27 4.62 -6.17 5.91
CA THR A 27 5.84 -6.91 5.57
C THR A 27 5.86 -7.31 4.11
N ALA A 28 4.73 -7.78 3.58
CA ALA A 28 4.63 -8.22 2.19
C ALA A 28 4.88 -7.05 1.22
N PHE A 29 4.22 -5.91 1.43
CA PHE A 29 4.40 -4.76 0.54
C PHE A 29 5.76 -4.09 0.71
N GLU A 30 6.31 -4.03 1.92
CA GLU A 30 7.66 -3.48 2.12
C GLU A 30 8.72 -4.30 1.41
N SER A 31 8.48 -5.58 1.15
CA SER A 31 9.41 -6.42 0.39
C SER A 31 9.60 -5.97 -1.06
N LEU A 32 8.73 -5.07 -1.55
CA LEU A 32 8.83 -4.54 -2.92
C LEU A 32 9.90 -3.46 -3.07
N SER A 33 10.39 -2.89 -1.97
CA SER A 33 11.42 -1.85 -2.02
C SER A 33 12.63 -2.33 -2.81
N GLY A 34 13.04 -1.54 -3.80
CA GLY A 34 14.20 -1.84 -4.64
C GLY A 34 13.97 -2.89 -5.71
N LYS A 35 12.76 -3.45 -5.82
CA LYS A 35 12.46 -4.51 -6.80
C LYS A 35 11.59 -4.05 -7.96
N ILE A 36 11.06 -2.84 -7.90
CA ILE A 36 10.13 -2.31 -8.90
C ILE A 36 10.78 -1.13 -9.59
N ARG A 37 10.96 -1.22 -10.90
CA ARG A 37 11.51 -0.11 -11.69
C ARG A 37 10.52 1.05 -11.70
N GLY A 38 11.02 2.25 -11.42
CA GLY A 38 10.19 3.45 -11.38
C GLY A 38 9.50 3.71 -10.06
N LEU A 39 9.60 2.78 -9.11
CA LEU A 39 9.12 2.97 -7.74
C LEU A 39 10.22 3.70 -6.95
N ALA A 40 10.00 5.00 -6.72
CA ALA A 40 11.00 5.86 -6.08
C ALA A 40 10.95 5.80 -4.56
N ARG A 41 9.76 5.57 -3.99
CA ARG A 41 9.57 5.51 -2.55
C ARG A 41 8.36 4.62 -2.23
N LEU A 42 8.49 3.84 -1.18
CA LEU A 42 7.41 3.00 -0.67
C LEU A 42 7.44 3.02 0.85
N GLU A 43 6.27 3.22 1.44
CA GLU A 43 6.10 3.22 2.88
C GLU A 43 4.77 2.57 3.20
N VAL A 44 4.76 1.70 4.20
CA VAL A 44 3.51 1.11 4.69
C VAL A 44 3.35 1.47 6.16
N GLY A 45 2.21 2.07 6.48
CA GLY A 45 1.91 2.49 7.85
C GLY A 45 0.71 1.74 8.40
N LEU A 46 0.70 1.56 9.71
CA LEU A 46 -0.43 0.97 10.44
C LEU A 46 -1.15 2.06 11.21
N ASP A 47 -2.48 2.03 11.19
CA ASP A 47 -3.28 3.02 11.92
C ASP A 47 -3.00 2.95 13.42
N ILE A 48 -2.90 4.10 14.05
CA ILE A 48 -2.74 4.23 15.50
C ILE A 48 -3.91 4.94 16.16
N SER A 49 -4.88 5.42 15.35
CA SER A 49 -5.99 6.24 15.88
C SER A 49 -7.11 5.41 16.47
N ALA A 50 -7.36 4.22 15.91
CA ALA A 50 -8.44 3.32 16.29
C ALA A 50 -9.84 3.96 16.24
N VAL A 51 -10.02 5.02 15.43
CA VAL A 51 -11.34 5.64 15.28
C VAL A 51 -12.20 4.81 14.31
N ASP A 52 -13.52 4.96 14.40
CA ASP A 52 -14.46 4.13 13.62
C ASP A 52 -14.27 4.23 12.12
N TYR A 53 -13.88 5.40 11.62
CA TYR A 53 -13.75 5.65 10.18
C TYR A 53 -12.32 5.47 9.68
N ALA A 54 -11.40 5.01 10.51
CA ALA A 54 -10.01 4.76 10.06
C ALA A 54 -9.91 3.44 9.34
N CYS A 55 -9.11 3.40 8.28
CA CYS A 55 -8.63 2.13 7.71
C CYS A 55 -7.50 1.60 8.60
N ASP A 56 -7.14 0.34 8.42
CA ASP A 56 -6.14 -0.29 9.29
C ASP A 56 -4.71 -0.11 8.79
N VAL A 57 -4.52 -0.03 7.47
CA VAL A 57 -3.19 0.00 6.84
C VAL A 57 -3.20 1.00 5.69
N VAL A 58 -2.12 1.75 5.54
CA VAL A 58 -1.89 2.62 4.40
C VAL A 58 -0.61 2.21 3.66
N LEU A 59 -0.68 2.20 2.34
CA LEU A 59 0.49 2.13 1.48
C LEU A 59 0.65 3.49 0.83
N TYR A 60 1.81 4.10 0.99
CA TYR A 60 2.19 5.33 0.33
C TYR A 60 3.35 5.03 -0.60
N ALA A 61 3.19 5.31 -1.87
CA ALA A 61 4.22 5.07 -2.86
C ALA A 61 4.39 6.25 -3.79
N GLU A 62 5.60 6.45 -4.29
CA GLU A 62 5.91 7.47 -5.29
C GLU A 62 6.48 6.77 -6.51
N PHE A 63 5.89 7.04 -7.67
CA PHE A 63 6.35 6.52 -8.95
C PHE A 63 6.88 7.65 -9.82
N GLU A 64 7.91 7.36 -10.59
CA GLU A 64 8.56 8.35 -11.45
C GLU A 64 7.62 8.85 -12.55
N SER A 65 6.69 8.00 -13.01
CA SER A 65 5.75 8.33 -14.08
C SER A 65 4.47 7.52 -13.95
N GLN A 66 3.42 7.94 -14.66
CA GLN A 66 2.18 7.19 -14.74
C GLN A 66 2.40 5.82 -15.39
N GLU A 67 3.31 5.74 -16.37
CA GLU A 67 3.66 4.47 -17.01
C GLU A 67 4.27 3.49 -16.01
N SER A 68 5.12 3.96 -15.10
CA SER A 68 5.69 3.14 -14.04
C SER A 68 4.62 2.60 -13.10
N LEU A 69 3.66 3.43 -12.74
CA LEU A 69 2.55 3.01 -11.88
C LEU A 69 1.69 1.96 -12.58
N GLU A 70 1.38 2.14 -13.87
CA GLU A 70 0.60 1.17 -14.63
C GLU A 70 1.33 -0.16 -14.75
N ALA A 71 2.63 -0.12 -15.00
CA ALA A 71 3.46 -1.33 -15.10
C ALA A 71 3.52 -2.08 -13.77
N TYR A 72 3.47 -1.36 -12.66
CA TYR A 72 3.46 -1.92 -11.31
C TYR A 72 2.27 -2.86 -11.10
N ALA A 73 1.10 -2.51 -11.59
CA ALA A 73 -0.11 -3.30 -11.38
C ALA A 73 0.00 -4.74 -11.87
N SER A 74 0.75 -4.98 -12.94
CA SER A 74 0.97 -6.30 -13.53
C SER A 74 2.37 -6.86 -13.29
N HIS A 75 3.18 -6.18 -12.50
CA HIS A 75 4.54 -6.61 -12.23
C HIS A 75 4.55 -7.94 -11.45
N PRO A 76 5.41 -8.92 -11.83
CA PRO A 76 5.46 -10.21 -11.14
C PRO A 76 5.65 -10.10 -9.63
N GLU A 77 6.45 -9.17 -9.16
CA GLU A 77 6.66 -8.96 -7.72
C GLU A 77 5.39 -8.46 -7.03
N HIS A 78 4.62 -7.59 -7.68
CA HIS A 78 3.34 -7.13 -7.15
C HIS A 78 2.33 -8.28 -7.08
N LEU A 79 2.28 -9.12 -8.12
CA LEU A 79 1.40 -10.29 -8.15
C LEU A 79 1.78 -11.29 -7.05
N ARG A 80 3.08 -11.48 -6.80
CA ARG A 80 3.57 -12.31 -5.71
C ARG A 80 3.07 -11.81 -4.35
N VAL A 81 3.15 -10.51 -4.12
CA VAL A 81 2.68 -9.89 -2.88
C VAL A 81 1.18 -10.06 -2.74
N LYS A 82 0.41 -9.89 -3.81
CA LYS A 82 -1.04 -10.09 -3.78
C LYS A 82 -1.41 -11.53 -3.36
N GLU A 83 -0.65 -12.51 -3.80
CA GLU A 83 -0.85 -13.89 -3.35
C GLU A 83 -0.53 -14.07 -1.86
N ILE A 84 0.56 -13.48 -1.39
CA ILE A 84 0.98 -13.58 0.02
C ILE A 84 -0.09 -13.00 0.95
N VAL A 85 -0.62 -11.81 0.63
CA VAL A 85 -1.63 -11.18 1.47
C VAL A 85 -3.00 -11.83 1.32
N GLY A 86 -3.25 -12.49 0.19
CA GLY A 86 -4.48 -13.25 -0.03
C GLY A 86 -5.73 -12.42 0.24
N ASP A 87 -6.62 -12.96 1.06
CA ASP A 87 -7.91 -12.36 1.39
C ASP A 87 -7.93 -11.61 2.73
N VAL A 88 -6.77 -11.34 3.34
CA VAL A 88 -6.76 -10.59 4.61
C VAL A 88 -7.23 -9.14 4.45
N ARG A 89 -7.17 -8.60 3.23
CA ARG A 89 -7.67 -7.25 2.93
C ARG A 89 -9.15 -7.36 2.57
N ILE A 90 -10.00 -6.66 3.32
CA ILE A 90 -11.46 -6.76 3.17
C ILE A 90 -12.12 -5.49 2.62
N ALA A 91 -11.42 -4.37 2.60
CA ALA A 91 -11.89 -3.14 1.98
C ALA A 91 -10.69 -2.37 1.45
N ARG A 92 -10.88 -1.64 0.36
CA ARG A 92 -9.82 -0.88 -0.29
C ARG A 92 -10.30 0.50 -0.68
N HIS A 93 -9.49 1.50 -0.40
CA HIS A 93 -9.68 2.88 -0.84
C HIS A 93 -8.38 3.34 -1.48
N GLN A 94 -8.48 4.10 -2.57
CA GLN A 94 -7.30 4.48 -3.34
C GLN A 94 -7.43 5.87 -3.91
N VAL A 95 -6.31 6.59 -3.95
CA VAL A 95 -6.16 7.81 -4.72
C VAL A 95 -4.77 7.86 -5.33
N ASP A 96 -4.70 8.22 -6.60
CA ASP A 96 -3.46 8.47 -7.32
C ASP A 96 -3.50 9.92 -7.80
N TYR A 97 -2.42 10.67 -7.57
CA TYR A 97 -2.39 12.05 -8.00
C TYR A 97 -0.98 12.47 -8.41
N ILE A 98 -0.94 13.50 -9.24
CA ILE A 98 0.31 14.08 -9.69
C ILE A 98 0.74 15.10 -8.64
N GLN A 99 1.97 14.98 -8.15
CA GLN A 99 2.53 15.95 -7.22
C GLN A 99 2.59 17.32 -7.87
N ALA A 100 2.02 18.33 -7.22
CA ALA A 100 2.10 19.69 -7.71
C ALA A 100 3.55 20.19 -7.68
N SER A 101 3.94 20.91 -8.75
CA SER A 101 5.24 21.56 -8.75
C SER A 101 5.23 22.68 -7.72
N CYS A 102 6.17 22.64 -6.78
CA CYS A 102 6.35 23.70 -5.83
C CYS A 102 7.27 24.75 -6.46
N THR A 103 6.67 25.75 -7.12
CA THR A 103 7.42 26.92 -7.54
C THR A 103 7.27 27.95 -6.44
N ALA A 104 8.34 28.14 -5.72
CA ALA A 104 8.39 29.19 -4.72
C ALA A 104 8.40 30.56 -5.42
#